data_8fe825c2191b7ae716890a5b02c8cc2f
#
_entry.id   8fe825c2191b7ae716890a5b02c8cc2f
#
_cell.length_a   1.000
_cell.length_b   1.000
_cell.length_c   1.000
_cell.angle_alpha   90.00
_cell.angle_beta   90.00
_cell.angle_gamma   90.00
#
_symmetry.space_group_name_H-M   'P 1'
#
loop_
_entity.id
_entity.type
_entity.pdbx_description
1 polymer ?
#
loop_
_entity_poly.entity_id
_entity_poly.type
_entity_poly.pdbx_seq_one_letter_code
_entity_poly.pdbx_strand_id
1 'polypeptide(L)'
;MRTLKGKTALVTGGSRGIGRGIAERLGRDGARVAVHYGRNEAAAKDTVATIEAAGGSAFALGQELGVEGDAAALWEQFDRLSGADGLDILVNNAGIGTAAGFAEIGEAEYDRLFAVNAKAPFFVTQLGVERLRDGGRVVNVSSGLSKAAMMPELIAYAMTKGALDVFTRNLSKVLGPRGITVNAVAPGIIDTDVNAQWLRASEEAWAGAAALSALGRVGTPEDVADVVAFLASEDGRWVTGQWVDATGGSRA
;
A
#
# COMPACT_ATOMS: atom_id res chain seq x y z
N MET A 1 -17.36 15.56 -7.86
CA MET A 1 -15.92 15.28 -7.72
C MET A 1 -15.65 14.96 -6.26
N ARG A 2 -15.13 13.79 -5.97
CA ARG A 2 -14.66 13.44 -4.64
C ARG A 2 -13.45 14.30 -4.34
N THR A 3 -13.46 15.02 -3.23
CA THR A 3 -12.33 15.90 -2.90
C THR A 3 -11.69 15.46 -1.60
N LEU A 4 -10.37 15.32 -1.63
CA LEU A 4 -9.52 15.15 -0.45
C LEU A 4 -8.85 16.48 -0.07
N LYS A 5 -9.40 17.61 -0.55
CA LYS A 5 -8.85 18.94 -0.30
C LYS A 5 -8.73 19.21 1.21
N GLY A 6 -7.56 19.64 1.62
CA GLY A 6 -7.22 19.89 3.01
C GLY A 6 -6.88 18.64 3.82
N LYS A 7 -6.86 17.46 3.20
CA LYS A 7 -6.42 16.19 3.80
C LYS A 7 -4.92 15.99 3.63
N THR A 8 -4.30 15.38 4.63
CA THR A 8 -2.89 14.95 4.56
C THR A 8 -2.85 13.43 4.51
N ALA A 9 -2.10 12.88 3.54
CA ALA A 9 -1.93 11.45 3.33
C ALA A 9 -0.45 11.05 3.47
N LEU A 10 -0.18 9.89 4.05
CA LEU A 10 1.11 9.20 4.00
C LEU A 10 0.94 7.92 3.20
N VAL A 11 1.74 7.74 2.15
CA VAL A 11 1.79 6.51 1.35
C VAL A 11 3.17 5.87 1.52
N THR A 12 3.25 4.76 2.27
CA THR A 12 4.52 4.04 2.39
C THR A 12 4.85 3.31 1.09
N GLY A 13 6.13 3.35 0.66
CA GLY A 13 6.53 2.82 -0.66
C GLY A 13 5.87 3.56 -1.83
N GLY A 14 5.65 4.87 -1.69
CA GLY A 14 4.96 5.72 -2.67
C GLY A 14 5.77 6.13 -3.90
N SER A 15 7.03 5.68 -4.02
CA SER A 15 7.95 6.13 -5.08
C SER A 15 7.83 5.38 -6.41
N ARG A 16 7.16 4.22 -6.45
CA ARG A 16 7.00 3.39 -7.66
C ARG A 16 5.79 2.47 -7.58
N GLY A 17 5.44 1.85 -8.72
CA GLY A 17 4.41 0.82 -8.82
C GLY A 17 3.07 1.25 -8.24
N ILE A 18 2.42 0.36 -7.50
CA ILE A 18 1.10 0.60 -6.87
C ILE A 18 1.14 1.84 -5.96
N GLY A 19 2.18 1.98 -5.14
CA GLY A 19 2.32 3.10 -4.21
C GLY A 19 2.40 4.45 -4.92
N ARG A 20 3.10 4.53 -6.05
CA ARG A 20 3.14 5.73 -6.90
C ARG A 20 1.77 6.06 -7.45
N GLY A 21 1.08 5.07 -8.05
CA GLY A 21 -0.29 5.26 -8.55
C GLY A 21 -1.24 5.77 -7.47
N ILE A 22 -1.15 5.22 -6.24
CA ILE A 22 -1.93 5.69 -5.08
C ILE A 22 -1.57 7.13 -4.72
N ALA A 23 -0.28 7.47 -4.61
CA ALA A 23 0.17 8.81 -4.25
C ALA A 23 -0.30 9.86 -5.27
N GLU A 24 -0.12 9.58 -6.56
CA GLU A 24 -0.57 10.44 -7.65
C GLU A 24 -2.10 10.61 -7.66
N ARG A 25 -2.86 9.53 -7.40
CA ARG A 25 -4.31 9.58 -7.33
C ARG A 25 -4.80 10.42 -6.16
N LEU A 26 -4.28 10.21 -4.95
CA LEU A 26 -4.65 11.00 -3.77
C LEU A 26 -4.27 12.47 -3.94
N GLY A 27 -3.11 12.77 -4.55
CA GLY A 27 -2.67 14.13 -4.88
C GLY A 27 -3.62 14.81 -5.87
N ARG A 28 -4.01 14.13 -6.94
CA ARG A 28 -4.99 14.60 -7.93
C ARG A 28 -6.37 14.85 -7.30
N ASP A 29 -6.76 14.07 -6.29
CA ASP A 29 -8.02 14.25 -5.56
C ASP A 29 -7.92 15.38 -4.50
N GLY A 30 -6.75 16.03 -4.35
CA GLY A 30 -6.53 17.23 -3.56
C GLY A 30 -5.88 17.04 -2.19
N ALA A 31 -5.44 15.82 -1.87
CA ALA A 31 -4.66 15.58 -0.65
C ALA A 31 -3.22 16.12 -0.78
N ARG A 32 -2.65 16.57 0.35
CA ARG A 32 -1.21 16.75 0.47
C ARG A 32 -0.57 15.40 0.81
N VAL A 33 0.34 14.91 -0.06
CA VAL A 33 0.84 13.54 0.02
C VAL A 33 2.29 13.49 0.49
N ALA A 34 2.55 12.80 1.60
CA ALA A 34 3.88 12.34 1.97
C ALA A 34 4.21 11.07 1.17
N VAL A 35 5.10 11.19 0.21
CA VAL A 35 5.59 10.10 -0.65
C VAL A 35 6.77 9.45 0.04
N HIS A 36 6.52 8.35 0.76
CA HIS A 36 7.60 7.66 1.45
C HIS A 36 8.38 6.74 0.50
N TYR A 37 9.69 6.69 0.68
CA TYR A 37 10.61 5.78 -0.02
C TYR A 37 11.63 5.17 0.93
N GLY A 38 12.15 3.97 0.58
CA GLY A 38 13.24 3.33 1.34
C GLY A 38 14.61 3.86 0.90
N ARG A 39 15.00 3.59 -0.36
CA ARG A 39 16.35 3.84 -0.85
C ARG A 39 16.42 4.72 -2.11
N ASN A 40 15.36 4.77 -2.90
CA ASN A 40 15.36 5.49 -4.17
C ASN A 40 14.70 6.87 -4.03
N GLU A 41 15.49 7.84 -3.61
CA GLU A 41 15.06 9.23 -3.45
C GLU A 41 14.68 9.87 -4.79
N ALA A 42 15.39 9.57 -5.87
CA ALA A 42 15.12 10.12 -7.19
C ALA A 42 13.71 9.75 -7.65
N ALA A 43 13.31 8.47 -7.53
CA ALA A 43 11.97 8.03 -7.89
C ALA A 43 10.88 8.68 -7.01
N ALA A 44 11.16 8.96 -5.74
CA ALA A 44 10.21 9.67 -4.88
C ALA A 44 10.06 11.13 -5.31
N LYS A 45 11.16 11.80 -5.66
CA LYS A 45 11.14 13.18 -6.19
C LYS A 45 10.39 13.25 -7.53
N ASP A 46 10.53 12.25 -8.40
CA ASP A 46 9.77 12.17 -9.65
C ASP A 46 8.26 12.03 -9.39
N THR A 47 7.87 11.20 -8.41
CA THR A 47 6.47 11.08 -7.99
C THR A 47 5.94 12.42 -7.44
N VAL A 48 6.72 13.10 -6.59
CA VAL A 48 6.35 14.43 -6.07
C VAL A 48 6.18 15.42 -7.21
N ALA A 49 7.15 15.49 -8.14
CA ALA A 49 7.08 16.40 -9.29
C ALA A 49 5.86 16.13 -10.18
N THR A 50 5.48 14.85 -10.37
CA THR A 50 4.28 14.47 -11.11
C THR A 50 3.01 14.98 -10.43
N ILE A 51 2.91 14.84 -9.10
CA ILE A 51 1.77 15.34 -8.32
C ILE A 51 1.68 16.85 -8.41
N GLU A 52 2.80 17.56 -8.27
CA GLU A 52 2.86 19.02 -8.32
C GLU A 52 2.54 19.56 -9.73
N ALA A 53 3.04 18.91 -10.78
CA ALA A 53 2.72 19.27 -12.17
C ALA A 53 1.22 19.11 -12.50
N ALA A 54 0.52 18.19 -11.78
CA ALA A 54 -0.93 18.03 -11.86
C ALA A 54 -1.71 19.02 -10.96
N GLY A 55 -1.03 19.97 -10.30
CA GLY A 55 -1.63 20.98 -9.42
C GLY A 55 -1.88 20.49 -7.98
N GLY A 56 -1.35 19.32 -7.62
CA GLY A 56 -1.41 18.77 -6.26
C GLY A 56 -0.29 19.29 -5.36
N SER A 57 -0.17 18.71 -4.18
CA SER A 57 0.89 19.02 -3.21
C SER A 57 1.47 17.74 -2.63
N ALA A 58 2.79 17.61 -2.63
CA ALA A 58 3.45 16.44 -2.08
C ALA A 58 4.84 16.78 -1.53
N PHE A 59 5.41 15.87 -0.74
CA PHE A 59 6.81 15.91 -0.31
C PHE A 59 7.36 14.50 -0.16
N ALA A 60 8.66 14.34 -0.42
CA ALA A 60 9.33 13.07 -0.28
C ALA A 60 9.76 12.84 1.18
N LEU A 61 9.65 11.59 1.65
CA LEU A 61 10.01 11.17 3.00
C LEU A 61 10.79 9.86 2.93
N GLY A 62 12.08 9.91 3.32
CA GLY A 62 13.00 8.78 3.19
C GLY A 62 13.19 8.03 4.50
N GLN A 63 12.81 6.74 4.55
CA GLN A 63 13.09 5.86 5.69
C GLN A 63 13.10 4.39 5.24
N GLU A 64 14.16 3.65 5.52
CA GLU A 64 14.13 2.20 5.28
C GLU A 64 13.25 1.51 6.31
N LEU A 65 12.25 0.73 5.84
CA LEU A 65 11.34 -0.04 6.68
C LEU A 65 11.80 -1.50 6.84
N GLY A 66 11.38 -2.12 7.96
CA GLY A 66 11.74 -3.47 8.35
C GLY A 66 13.08 -3.55 9.08
N VAL A 67 13.55 -2.44 9.64
CA VAL A 67 14.70 -2.37 10.54
C VAL A 67 14.26 -1.88 11.94
N GLU A 68 15.11 -2.03 12.93
CA GLU A 68 14.78 -1.56 14.28
C GLU A 68 14.65 -0.03 14.32
N GLY A 69 13.62 0.48 14.99
CA GLY A 69 13.37 1.92 15.14
C GLY A 69 12.79 2.62 13.90
N ASP A 70 12.54 1.89 12.82
CA ASP A 70 12.10 2.44 11.52
C ASP A 70 10.83 3.29 11.61
N ALA A 71 9.82 2.81 12.33
CA ALA A 71 8.55 3.52 12.46
C ALA A 71 8.69 4.84 13.24
N ALA A 72 9.52 4.85 14.31
CA ALA A 72 9.78 6.07 15.06
C ALA A 72 10.52 7.10 14.21
N ALA A 73 11.57 6.69 13.50
CA ALA A 73 12.32 7.54 12.61
C ALA A 73 11.47 8.10 11.44
N LEU A 74 10.56 7.28 10.89
CA LEU A 74 9.61 7.71 9.88
C LEU A 74 8.72 8.83 10.39
N TRP A 75 8.14 8.67 11.59
CA TRP A 75 7.25 9.68 12.16
C TRP A 75 7.96 10.96 12.57
N GLU A 76 9.19 10.88 13.09
CA GLU A 76 10.03 12.05 13.36
C GLU A 76 10.26 12.88 12.09
N GLN A 77 10.55 12.20 10.97
CA GLN A 77 10.73 12.89 9.68
C GLN A 77 9.41 13.45 9.16
N PHE A 78 8.30 12.69 9.30
CA PHE A 78 6.98 13.17 8.89
C PHE A 78 6.61 14.46 9.63
N ASP A 79 6.75 14.49 10.95
CA ASP A 79 6.43 15.66 11.78
C ASP A 79 7.25 16.88 11.35
N ARG A 80 8.55 16.68 11.06
CA ARG A 80 9.44 17.76 10.60
C ARG A 80 9.07 18.30 9.22
N LEU A 81 8.66 17.45 8.28
CA LEU A 81 8.43 17.80 6.86
C LEU A 81 6.98 18.18 6.57
N SER A 82 6.03 17.63 7.30
CA SER A 82 4.61 17.85 6.99
C SER A 82 4.17 19.27 7.29
N GLY A 83 4.69 19.91 8.34
CA GLY A 83 4.21 21.21 8.82
C GLY A 83 2.69 21.21 9.09
N ALA A 84 2.09 20.03 9.25
CA ALA A 84 0.67 19.84 9.45
C ALA A 84 0.40 19.23 10.84
N ASP A 85 -0.69 19.65 11.48
CA ASP A 85 -1.11 19.16 12.78
C ASP A 85 -1.83 17.80 12.71
N GLY A 86 -1.27 16.84 11.97
CA GLY A 86 -1.79 15.48 11.93
C GLY A 86 -1.95 14.88 10.54
N LEU A 87 -2.51 13.67 10.52
CA LEU A 87 -2.69 12.82 9.36
C LEU A 87 -4.16 12.46 9.18
N ASP A 88 -4.67 12.46 7.96
CA ASP A 88 -6.02 12.01 7.65
C ASP A 88 -6.04 10.60 7.04
N ILE A 89 -5.03 10.26 6.23
CA ILE A 89 -4.98 9.02 5.45
C ILE A 89 -3.63 8.38 5.60
N LEU A 90 -3.61 7.14 6.11
CA LEU A 90 -2.42 6.27 6.12
C LEU A 90 -2.61 5.13 5.14
N VAL A 91 -1.69 5.02 4.17
CA VAL A 91 -1.65 3.87 3.26
C VAL A 91 -0.38 3.06 3.53
N ASN A 92 -0.55 1.89 4.13
CA ASN A 92 0.51 0.91 4.31
C ASN A 92 0.64 0.09 3.02
N ASN A 93 1.46 0.59 2.09
CA ASN A 93 1.71 -0.06 0.81
C ASN A 93 3.12 -0.66 0.71
N ALA A 94 4.11 -0.13 1.41
CA ALA A 94 5.47 -0.67 1.37
C ALA A 94 5.48 -2.19 1.58
N GLY A 95 6.17 -2.88 0.71
CA GLY A 95 6.27 -4.33 0.75
C GLY A 95 7.34 -4.84 -0.20
N ILE A 96 7.81 -6.05 0.09
CA ILE A 96 8.75 -6.80 -0.74
C ILE A 96 8.16 -8.17 -1.07
N GLY A 97 8.55 -8.70 -2.24
CA GLY A 97 8.29 -10.09 -2.62
C GLY A 97 9.50 -10.97 -2.38
N THR A 98 9.37 -12.23 -2.76
CA THR A 98 10.46 -13.21 -2.83
C THR A 98 10.36 -13.96 -4.15
N ALA A 99 11.50 -14.41 -4.66
CA ALA A 99 11.58 -15.38 -5.75
C ALA A 99 11.81 -16.81 -5.23
N ALA A 100 12.17 -16.95 -3.94
CA ALA A 100 12.42 -18.24 -3.32
C ALA A 100 11.11 -18.96 -3.01
N GLY A 101 11.01 -20.22 -3.46
CA GLY A 101 9.92 -21.11 -3.14
C GLY A 101 10.00 -21.65 -1.71
N PHE A 102 9.00 -22.46 -1.32
CA PHE A 102 8.89 -23.03 0.03
C PHE A 102 10.12 -23.83 0.47
N ALA A 103 10.74 -24.56 -0.45
CA ALA A 103 11.91 -25.40 -0.14
C ALA A 103 13.24 -24.62 -0.12
N GLU A 104 13.27 -23.40 -0.67
CA GLU A 104 14.50 -22.64 -0.89
C GLU A 104 14.62 -21.41 -0.01
N ILE A 105 13.51 -20.91 0.55
CA ILE A 105 13.53 -19.70 1.37
C ILE A 105 14.33 -19.93 2.66
N GLY A 106 15.37 -19.10 2.88
CA GLY A 106 16.13 -19.11 4.11
C GLY A 106 15.50 -18.24 5.20
N GLU A 107 15.87 -18.50 6.46
CA GLU A 107 15.35 -17.74 7.62
C GLU A 107 15.54 -16.23 7.49
N ALA A 108 16.70 -15.79 7.03
CA ALA A 108 16.99 -14.36 6.88
C ALA A 108 16.06 -13.66 5.86
N GLU A 109 15.70 -14.34 4.77
CA GLU A 109 14.77 -13.82 3.78
C GLU A 109 13.33 -13.84 4.32
N TYR A 110 12.95 -14.92 5.00
CA TYR A 110 11.66 -15.03 5.69
C TYR A 110 11.49 -13.89 6.71
N ASP A 111 12.48 -13.69 7.58
CA ASP A 111 12.47 -12.62 8.57
C ASP A 111 12.36 -11.24 7.93
N ARG A 112 13.08 -11.02 6.83
CA ARG A 112 13.00 -9.76 6.07
C ARG A 112 11.61 -9.53 5.46
N LEU A 113 10.96 -10.57 4.94
CA LEU A 113 9.58 -10.49 4.45
C LEU A 113 8.62 -10.06 5.56
N PHE A 114 8.69 -10.71 6.72
CA PHE A 114 7.82 -10.37 7.85
C PHE A 114 8.15 -9.00 8.44
N ALA A 115 9.42 -8.64 8.50
CA ALA A 115 9.85 -7.33 8.99
C ALA A 115 9.25 -6.18 8.17
N VAL A 116 9.30 -6.29 6.83
CA VAL A 116 8.79 -5.23 5.95
C VAL A 116 7.27 -5.30 5.78
N ASN A 117 6.71 -6.50 5.54
CA ASN A 117 5.33 -6.63 5.11
C ASN A 117 4.31 -6.71 6.26
N ALA A 118 4.76 -7.08 7.46
CA ALA A 118 3.88 -7.28 8.62
C ALA A 118 4.29 -6.41 9.82
N LYS A 119 5.55 -6.48 10.26
CA LYS A 119 6.03 -5.71 11.42
C LYS A 119 6.01 -4.20 11.17
N ALA A 120 6.55 -3.74 10.03
CA ALA A 120 6.61 -2.31 9.73
C ALA A 120 5.20 -1.66 9.67
N PRO A 121 4.21 -2.17 8.90
CA PRO A 121 2.87 -1.56 8.91
C PRO A 121 2.19 -1.58 10.28
N PHE A 122 2.47 -2.59 11.11
CA PHE A 122 1.96 -2.61 12.49
C PHE A 122 2.51 -1.42 13.29
N PHE A 123 3.84 -1.25 13.37
CA PHE A 123 4.45 -0.20 14.19
C PHE A 123 4.29 1.18 13.57
N VAL A 124 4.32 1.31 12.24
CA VAL A 124 3.99 2.58 11.56
C VAL A 124 2.58 3.02 11.94
N THR A 125 1.61 2.11 11.93
CA THR A 125 0.25 2.45 12.33
C THR A 125 0.16 2.74 13.83
N GLN A 126 0.74 1.90 14.68
CA GLN A 126 0.69 2.05 16.14
C GLN A 126 1.22 3.43 16.60
N LEU A 127 2.41 3.81 16.13
CA LEU A 127 3.01 5.10 16.47
C LEU A 127 2.33 6.28 15.73
N GLY A 128 1.61 5.99 14.64
CA GLY A 128 0.85 6.97 13.89
C GLY A 128 -0.54 7.26 14.44
N VAL A 129 -1.07 6.44 15.34
CA VAL A 129 -2.46 6.57 15.83
C VAL A 129 -2.73 7.93 16.46
N GLU A 130 -1.77 8.49 17.20
CA GLU A 130 -1.93 9.82 17.83
C GLU A 130 -1.97 10.96 16.81
N ARG A 131 -1.35 10.75 15.64
CA ARG A 131 -1.33 11.71 14.52
C ARG A 131 -2.54 11.60 13.62
N LEU A 132 -3.20 10.43 13.62
CA LEU A 132 -4.44 10.23 12.86
C LEU A 132 -5.56 11.06 13.48
N ARG A 133 -6.18 11.91 12.65
CA ARG A 133 -7.38 12.66 13.04
C ARG A 133 -8.60 11.73 13.17
N ASP A 134 -9.55 12.12 14.01
CA ASP A 134 -10.83 11.44 14.07
C ASP A 134 -11.53 11.51 12.70
N GLY A 135 -12.20 10.42 12.33
CA GLY A 135 -12.73 10.28 10.97
C GLY A 135 -11.68 9.95 9.91
N GLY A 136 -10.44 9.64 10.31
CA GLY A 136 -9.33 9.27 9.41
C GLY A 136 -9.52 7.94 8.69
N ARG A 137 -8.56 7.60 7.84
CA ARG A 137 -8.57 6.39 6.98
C ARG A 137 -7.24 5.66 7.08
N VAL A 138 -7.30 4.34 7.30
CA VAL A 138 -6.14 3.45 7.19
C VAL A 138 -6.44 2.45 6.07
N VAL A 139 -5.56 2.38 5.07
CA VAL A 139 -5.67 1.40 3.98
C VAL A 139 -4.40 0.58 3.92
N ASN A 140 -4.55 -0.74 4.05
CA ASN A 140 -3.44 -1.70 3.97
C ASN A 140 -3.45 -2.36 2.59
N VAL A 141 -2.32 -2.33 1.87
CA VAL A 141 -2.19 -3.03 0.58
C VAL A 141 -1.79 -4.47 0.84
N SER A 142 -2.80 -5.35 0.78
CA SER A 142 -2.69 -6.79 0.93
C SER A 142 -2.33 -7.48 -0.40
N SER A 143 -2.90 -8.65 -0.68
CA SER A 143 -2.75 -9.40 -1.93
C SER A 143 -3.89 -10.40 -2.08
N GLY A 144 -4.28 -10.72 -3.31
CA GLY A 144 -5.15 -11.85 -3.61
C GLY A 144 -4.64 -13.18 -3.07
N LEU A 145 -3.31 -13.33 -2.98
CA LEU A 145 -2.65 -14.54 -2.46
C LEU A 145 -2.89 -14.79 -0.97
N SER A 146 -3.32 -13.79 -0.20
CA SER A 146 -3.68 -14.00 1.22
C SER A 146 -4.90 -14.89 1.42
N LYS A 147 -5.73 -15.05 0.38
CA LYS A 147 -6.98 -15.84 0.42
C LYS A 147 -7.12 -16.88 -0.68
N ALA A 148 -6.17 -16.95 -1.62
CA ALA A 148 -6.21 -17.92 -2.70
C ALA A 148 -4.80 -18.48 -2.98
N ALA A 149 -4.69 -19.79 -3.09
CA ALA A 149 -3.42 -20.49 -3.37
C ALA A 149 -3.14 -20.52 -4.89
N MET A 150 -3.14 -19.35 -5.55
CA MET A 150 -2.86 -19.26 -6.98
C MET A 150 -1.38 -19.42 -7.32
N MET A 151 -0.49 -19.09 -6.38
CA MET A 151 0.97 -19.21 -6.46
C MET A 151 1.50 -19.82 -5.15
N PRO A 152 1.32 -21.14 -4.95
CA PRO A 152 1.65 -21.79 -3.66
C PRO A 152 3.12 -21.72 -3.31
N GLU A 153 4.00 -21.52 -4.29
CA GLU A 153 5.43 -21.27 -4.09
C GLU A 153 5.70 -20.00 -3.28
N LEU A 154 4.82 -19.00 -3.34
CA LEU A 154 4.94 -17.75 -2.61
C LEU A 154 4.31 -17.79 -1.21
N ILE A 155 4.25 -18.96 -0.57
CA ILE A 155 3.57 -19.16 0.72
C ILE A 155 4.06 -18.18 1.81
N ALA A 156 5.37 -17.93 1.93
CA ALA A 156 5.92 -17.04 2.93
C ALA A 156 5.44 -15.59 2.71
N TYR A 157 5.40 -15.13 1.46
CA TYR A 157 4.81 -13.83 1.12
C TYR A 157 3.31 -13.79 1.45
N ALA A 158 2.55 -14.80 1.03
CA ALA A 158 1.11 -14.89 1.28
C ALA A 158 0.80 -14.85 2.79
N MET A 159 1.62 -15.50 3.63
CA MET A 159 1.51 -15.44 5.10
C MET A 159 1.64 -14.02 5.63
N THR A 160 2.58 -13.21 5.12
CA THR A 160 2.72 -11.81 5.55
C THR A 160 1.48 -10.98 5.21
N LYS A 161 0.87 -11.24 4.04
CA LYS A 161 -0.37 -10.55 3.62
C LYS A 161 -1.59 -11.05 4.40
N GLY A 162 -1.62 -12.33 4.76
CA GLY A 162 -2.62 -12.87 5.70
C GLY A 162 -2.52 -12.23 7.10
N ALA A 163 -1.31 -12.01 7.61
CA ALA A 163 -1.10 -11.27 8.86
C ALA A 163 -1.65 -9.84 8.78
N LEU A 164 -1.44 -9.16 7.65
CA LEU A 164 -1.96 -7.81 7.41
C LEU A 164 -3.51 -7.78 7.34
N ASP A 165 -4.14 -8.83 6.81
CA ASP A 165 -5.60 -8.97 6.78
C ASP A 165 -6.20 -9.14 8.19
N VAL A 166 -5.54 -9.94 9.04
CA VAL A 166 -5.91 -10.09 10.45
C VAL A 166 -5.74 -8.77 11.20
N PHE A 167 -4.62 -8.08 10.98
CA PHE A 167 -4.36 -6.76 11.54
C PHE A 167 -5.45 -5.76 11.16
N THR A 168 -5.83 -5.70 9.88
CA THR A 168 -6.89 -4.82 9.36
C THR A 168 -8.21 -5.00 10.11
N ARG A 169 -8.68 -6.23 10.25
CA ARG A 169 -9.96 -6.53 10.90
C ARG A 169 -9.97 -6.16 12.38
N ASN A 170 -8.90 -6.49 13.10
CA ASN A 170 -8.80 -6.19 14.52
C ASN A 170 -8.65 -4.68 14.76
N LEU A 171 -7.78 -4.02 14.00
CA LEU A 171 -7.54 -2.59 14.13
C LEU A 171 -8.81 -1.75 13.84
N SER A 172 -9.68 -2.22 12.94
CA SER A 172 -10.96 -1.55 12.67
C SER A 172 -11.86 -1.45 13.92
N LYS A 173 -11.79 -2.43 14.81
CA LYS A 173 -12.51 -2.39 16.09
C LYS A 173 -11.86 -1.45 17.10
N VAL A 174 -10.53 -1.38 17.08
CA VAL A 174 -9.76 -0.49 17.99
C VAL A 174 -9.98 0.97 17.62
N LEU A 175 -9.96 1.30 16.34
CA LEU A 175 -10.03 2.69 15.85
C LEU A 175 -11.45 3.16 15.52
N GLY A 176 -12.41 2.25 15.40
CA GLY A 176 -13.82 2.55 15.13
C GLY A 176 -14.45 3.59 16.04
N PRO A 177 -14.21 3.60 17.38
CA PRO A 177 -14.73 4.63 18.28
C PRO A 177 -14.30 6.07 17.94
N ARG A 178 -13.18 6.23 17.19
CA ARG A 178 -12.71 7.52 16.66
C ARG A 178 -13.24 7.83 15.24
N GLY A 179 -14.18 7.02 14.73
CA GLY A 179 -14.66 7.14 13.35
C GLY A 179 -13.62 6.81 12.26
N ILE A 180 -12.47 6.23 12.65
CA ILE A 180 -11.39 5.87 11.73
C ILE A 180 -11.74 4.53 11.07
N THR A 181 -11.79 4.48 9.74
CA THR A 181 -11.97 3.23 9.02
C THR A 181 -10.63 2.57 8.72
N VAL A 182 -10.60 1.24 8.76
CA VAL A 182 -9.41 0.44 8.46
C VAL A 182 -9.80 -0.66 7.48
N ASN A 183 -9.21 -0.66 6.27
CA ASN A 183 -9.52 -1.64 5.24
C ASN A 183 -8.25 -2.17 4.57
N ALA A 184 -8.31 -3.37 4.02
CA ALA A 184 -7.30 -3.94 3.15
C ALA A 184 -7.78 -3.90 1.69
N VAL A 185 -6.90 -3.49 0.78
CA VAL A 185 -7.07 -3.66 -0.67
C VAL A 185 -6.16 -4.78 -1.12
N ALA A 186 -6.67 -5.73 -1.87
CA ALA A 186 -5.94 -6.90 -2.30
C ALA A 186 -5.78 -6.92 -3.83
N PRO A 187 -4.65 -6.45 -4.35
CA PRO A 187 -4.34 -6.51 -5.77
C PRO A 187 -4.16 -7.94 -6.27
N GLY A 188 -4.47 -8.15 -7.56
CA GLY A 188 -4.02 -9.29 -8.33
C GLY A 188 -2.64 -9.07 -8.94
N ILE A 189 -2.44 -9.57 -10.17
CA ILE A 189 -1.23 -9.31 -10.94
C ILE A 189 -1.32 -7.90 -11.52
N ILE A 190 -0.42 -7.04 -11.09
CA ILE A 190 -0.34 -5.63 -11.50
C ILE A 190 0.97 -5.40 -12.26
N ASP A 191 0.91 -4.71 -13.40
CA ASP A 191 2.07 -4.32 -14.17
C ASP A 191 2.89 -3.26 -13.43
N THR A 192 3.93 -3.72 -12.75
CA THR A 192 4.84 -2.91 -11.95
C THR A 192 6.28 -3.39 -12.15
N ASP A 193 7.26 -2.58 -11.75
CA ASP A 193 8.68 -2.95 -11.80
C ASP A 193 8.99 -4.27 -11.06
N VAL A 194 8.24 -4.57 -9.98
CA VAL A 194 8.41 -5.79 -9.20
C VAL A 194 8.06 -7.03 -10.05
N ASN A 195 7.06 -6.92 -10.90
CA ASN A 195 6.59 -8.01 -11.75
C ASN A 195 7.22 -8.00 -13.16
N ALA A 196 7.88 -6.90 -13.54
CA ALA A 196 8.33 -6.67 -14.92
C ALA A 196 9.22 -7.78 -15.46
N GLN A 197 10.13 -8.33 -14.64
CA GLN A 197 11.08 -9.34 -15.07
C GLN A 197 10.40 -10.61 -15.61
N TRP A 198 9.37 -11.10 -14.93
CA TRP A 198 8.66 -12.31 -15.33
C TRP A 198 7.45 -11.99 -16.22
N LEU A 199 6.72 -10.93 -15.90
CA LEU A 199 5.49 -10.55 -16.59
C LEU A 199 5.74 -10.09 -18.03
N ARG A 200 6.85 -9.36 -18.26
CA ARG A 200 7.23 -8.83 -19.58
C ARG A 200 8.28 -9.70 -20.28
N ALA A 201 8.51 -10.92 -19.76
CA ALA A 201 9.50 -11.84 -20.32
C ALA A 201 9.09 -12.36 -21.71
N SER A 202 7.78 -12.58 -21.95
CA SER A 202 7.23 -13.02 -23.24
C SER A 202 5.75 -12.66 -23.37
N GLU A 203 5.21 -12.73 -24.58
CA GLU A 203 3.76 -12.58 -24.83
C GLU A 203 2.95 -13.67 -24.14
N GLU A 204 3.48 -14.89 -24.05
CA GLU A 204 2.81 -16.01 -23.36
C GLU A 204 2.74 -15.76 -21.85
N ALA A 205 3.80 -15.21 -21.23
CA ALA A 205 3.79 -14.86 -19.81
C ALA A 205 2.73 -13.79 -19.52
N TRP A 206 2.67 -12.77 -20.37
CA TRP A 206 1.65 -11.72 -20.27
C TRP A 206 0.23 -12.27 -20.47
N ALA A 207 0.01 -13.06 -21.52
CA ALA A 207 -1.29 -13.67 -21.81
C ALA A 207 -1.73 -14.62 -20.69
N GLY A 208 -0.80 -15.42 -20.14
CA GLY A 208 -1.06 -16.29 -18.98
C GLY A 208 -1.48 -15.51 -17.75
N ALA A 209 -0.80 -14.40 -17.45
CA ALA A 209 -1.16 -13.52 -16.34
C ALA A 209 -2.53 -12.85 -16.55
N ALA A 210 -2.82 -12.39 -17.78
CA ALA A 210 -4.09 -11.78 -18.13
C ALA A 210 -5.26 -12.77 -18.02
N ALA A 211 -5.04 -14.03 -18.41
CA ALA A 211 -6.05 -15.10 -18.35
C ALA A 211 -6.47 -15.47 -16.91
N LEU A 212 -5.65 -15.18 -15.91
CA LEU A 212 -6.03 -15.36 -14.51
C LEU A 212 -7.09 -14.36 -14.04
N SER A 213 -7.22 -13.23 -14.71
CA SER A 213 -8.23 -12.22 -14.38
C SER A 213 -9.51 -12.49 -15.17
N ALA A 214 -10.67 -12.48 -14.51
CA ALA A 214 -11.97 -12.55 -15.18
C ALA A 214 -12.19 -11.40 -16.17
N LEU A 215 -11.49 -10.26 -15.98
CA LEU A 215 -11.52 -9.12 -16.89
C LEU A 215 -10.57 -9.30 -18.10
N GLY A 216 -9.83 -10.41 -18.19
CA GLY A 216 -9.00 -10.78 -19.34
C GLY A 216 -7.78 -9.86 -19.55
N ARG A 217 -7.31 -9.18 -18.51
CA ARG A 217 -6.13 -8.31 -18.60
C ARG A 217 -5.32 -8.29 -17.30
N VAL A 218 -4.06 -7.94 -17.43
CA VAL A 218 -3.23 -7.55 -16.29
C VAL A 218 -3.74 -6.22 -15.72
N GLY A 219 -3.70 -6.08 -14.40
CA GLY A 219 -4.08 -4.83 -13.73
C GLY A 219 -2.99 -3.76 -13.85
N THR A 220 -3.36 -2.50 -13.63
CA THR A 220 -2.46 -1.37 -13.57
C THR A 220 -2.41 -0.78 -12.16
N PRO A 221 -1.39 0.02 -11.80
CA PRO A 221 -1.37 0.75 -10.54
C PRO A 221 -2.61 1.61 -10.30
N GLU A 222 -3.20 2.17 -11.37
CA GLU A 222 -4.39 3.01 -11.32
C GLU A 222 -5.63 2.21 -10.91
N ASP A 223 -5.77 0.95 -11.34
CA ASP A 223 -6.88 0.07 -10.93
C ASP A 223 -6.92 -0.07 -9.39
N VAL A 224 -5.74 -0.23 -8.78
CA VAL A 224 -5.62 -0.33 -7.31
C VAL A 224 -5.81 1.04 -6.64
N ALA A 225 -5.23 2.09 -7.22
CA ALA A 225 -5.31 3.45 -6.69
C ALA A 225 -6.74 3.96 -6.63
N ASP A 226 -7.58 3.59 -7.59
CA ASP A 226 -8.99 3.98 -7.63
C ASP A 226 -9.79 3.36 -6.47
N VAL A 227 -9.51 2.09 -6.13
CA VAL A 227 -10.11 1.43 -4.96
C VAL A 227 -9.62 2.07 -3.66
N VAL A 228 -8.32 2.37 -3.55
CA VAL A 228 -7.75 3.07 -2.39
C VAL A 228 -8.37 4.46 -2.24
N ALA A 229 -8.53 5.22 -3.32
CA ALA A 229 -9.14 6.54 -3.29
C ALA A 229 -10.61 6.50 -2.83
N PHE A 230 -11.37 5.48 -3.25
CA PHE A 230 -12.73 5.25 -2.72
C PHE A 230 -12.70 5.05 -1.21
N LEU A 231 -11.87 4.14 -0.69
CA LEU A 231 -11.78 3.85 0.75
C LEU A 231 -11.23 5.04 1.56
N ALA A 232 -10.38 5.86 0.97
CA ALA A 232 -9.83 7.06 1.59
C ALA A 232 -10.80 8.25 1.59
N SER A 233 -11.85 8.21 0.77
CA SER A 233 -12.82 9.29 0.61
C SER A 233 -13.97 9.21 1.61
N GLU A 234 -14.86 10.21 1.56
CA GLU A 234 -16.10 10.22 2.34
C GLU A 234 -17.09 9.14 1.87
N ASP A 235 -17.01 8.69 0.60
CA ASP A 235 -17.84 7.62 0.08
C ASP A 235 -17.52 6.26 0.74
N GLY A 236 -16.28 6.09 1.23
CA GLY A 236 -15.83 4.90 1.99
C GLY A 236 -16.14 4.94 3.49
N ARG A 237 -16.78 6.01 4.01
CA ARG A 237 -16.98 6.23 5.47
C ARG A 237 -17.70 5.13 6.21
N TRP A 238 -18.49 4.31 5.53
CA TRP A 238 -19.25 3.19 6.11
C TRP A 238 -18.64 1.82 5.81
N VAL A 239 -17.42 1.79 5.25
CA VAL A 239 -16.67 0.57 4.93
C VAL A 239 -15.49 0.47 5.88
N THR A 240 -15.49 -0.52 6.77
CA THR A 240 -14.37 -0.76 7.69
C THR A 240 -14.23 -2.25 8.02
N GLY A 241 -13.01 -2.69 8.33
CA GLY A 241 -12.67 -4.08 8.63
C GLY A 241 -12.71 -5.00 7.40
N GLN A 242 -12.81 -4.44 6.19
CA GLN A 242 -12.99 -5.21 4.97
C GLN A 242 -11.68 -5.56 4.30
N TRP A 243 -11.69 -6.69 3.64
CA TRP A 243 -10.72 -7.10 2.63
C TRP A 243 -11.41 -6.93 1.27
N VAL A 244 -10.94 -5.95 0.49
CA VAL A 244 -11.55 -5.58 -0.79
C VAL A 244 -10.75 -6.21 -1.92
N ASP A 245 -11.40 -7.09 -2.68
CA ASP A 245 -10.82 -7.73 -3.86
C ASP A 245 -10.62 -6.71 -4.98
N ALA A 246 -9.37 -6.51 -5.40
CA ALA A 246 -8.96 -5.68 -6.52
C ALA A 246 -8.10 -6.51 -7.51
N THR A 247 -8.46 -7.79 -7.67
CA THR A 247 -7.72 -8.74 -8.51
C THR A 247 -8.19 -8.80 -9.96
N GLY A 248 -9.24 -8.06 -10.31
CA GLY A 248 -9.93 -8.21 -11.59
C GLY A 248 -10.69 -9.53 -11.70
N GLY A 249 -11.08 -10.12 -10.55
CA GLY A 249 -11.81 -11.38 -10.49
C GLY A 249 -10.94 -12.63 -10.59
N SER A 250 -9.63 -12.53 -10.34
CA SER A 250 -8.72 -13.71 -10.40
C SER A 250 -9.05 -14.81 -9.38
N ARG A 251 -10.00 -14.55 -8.49
CA ARG A 251 -10.46 -15.49 -7.46
C ARG A 251 -11.92 -15.90 -7.62
N ALA A 252 -12.58 -15.38 -8.64
CA ALA A 252 -13.98 -15.67 -8.91
C ALA A 252 -14.17 -17.08 -9.50
#